data_5fd4a11f8bcc53414081479faf91e13b
#
_entry.id   5fd4a11f8bcc53414081479faf91e13b
#
_cell.length_a   1.000
_cell.length_b   1.000
_cell.length_c   1.000
_cell.angle_alpha   90.00
_cell.angle_beta   90.00
_cell.angle_gamma   90.00
#
_symmetry.space_group_name_H-M   'P 1'
#
loop_
_entity.id
_entity.type
_entity.pdbx_description
1 polymer ?
#
loop_
_entity_poly.entity_id
_entity_poly.type
_entity_poly.pdbx_seq_one_letter_code
_entity_poly.pdbx_strand_id
1 'polypeptide(L)'
;MMTSFGQIRKEAKAKGKKRIAIAPVTEHMDFSVLSAAMESGLVFPIVIGAKQVIAPWANREGTRAAHLEIIEEPDAARALGLAIDLVKKGGAEILIRGAMDPKLFLGAVLDKEKGLLKERVASLVSVFDPPGVERVTLVTDTYINSFPSIVEKVTITENVIRLARVLGFDSPKIAALSAIEQVNPAIPSTLDAAILSKMAERGQFGDVTLEGPLDIDCAVSRRAATRKGVHSAVTGQGDIYLVPNVEAGFLMAELSVFIGKTPMACALMGTSHPVVLNLPFVPAENRLTEIELAVLLCGRF
;
A
#
# COMPACT_ATOMS: atom_id res chain seq x y z
N MET A 1 15.32 -7.33 -6.36
CA MET A 1 14.12 -7.71 -5.58
C MET A 1 14.42 -7.53 -4.09
N MET A 2 13.55 -6.82 -3.39
CA MET A 2 13.68 -6.64 -1.92
C MET A 2 13.22 -7.89 -1.20
N THR A 3 14.02 -8.31 -0.21
CA THR A 3 13.83 -9.58 0.48
C THR A 3 13.19 -9.45 1.85
N SER A 4 13.16 -8.25 2.43
CA SER A 4 12.63 -8.01 3.78
C SER A 4 12.33 -6.53 4.04
N PHE A 5 11.60 -6.23 5.11
CA PHE A 5 11.41 -4.85 5.60
C PHE A 5 12.72 -4.18 5.99
N GLY A 6 13.71 -4.96 6.47
CA GLY A 6 15.05 -4.44 6.74
C GLY A 6 15.72 -3.86 5.50
N GLN A 7 15.55 -4.51 4.34
CA GLN A 7 16.08 -4.00 3.08
C GLN A 7 15.27 -2.79 2.58
N ILE A 8 13.94 -2.78 2.70
CA ILE A 8 13.10 -1.61 2.41
C ILE A 8 13.60 -0.40 3.17
N ARG A 9 13.84 -0.54 4.48
CA ARG A 9 14.39 0.50 5.34
C ARG A 9 15.74 1.01 4.86
N LYS A 10 16.65 0.11 4.51
CA LYS A 10 17.98 0.48 4.00
C LYS A 10 17.89 1.31 2.72
N GLU A 11 17.08 0.86 1.77
CA GLU A 11 16.90 1.55 0.49
C GLU A 11 16.16 2.89 0.65
N ALA A 12 15.16 2.97 1.55
CA ALA A 12 14.48 4.22 1.85
C ALA A 12 15.45 5.26 2.44
N LYS A 13 16.31 4.86 3.37
CA LYS A 13 17.36 5.76 3.92
C LYS A 13 18.31 6.27 2.84
N ALA A 14 18.65 5.46 1.84
CA ALA A 14 19.51 5.87 0.74
C ALA A 14 18.86 6.93 -0.19
N LYS A 15 17.52 7.05 -0.20
CA LYS A 15 16.80 8.09 -0.96
C LYS A 15 16.87 9.48 -0.33
N GLY A 16 17.39 9.61 0.88
CA GLY A 16 17.44 10.86 1.63
C GLY A 16 16.09 11.28 2.20
N LYS A 17 16.13 12.34 3.01
CA LYS A 17 14.96 12.85 3.72
C LYS A 17 13.89 13.39 2.79
N LYS A 18 12.61 13.15 3.11
CA LYS A 18 11.45 13.61 2.38
C LYS A 18 10.61 14.57 3.21
N ARG A 19 10.07 15.59 2.57
CA ARG A 19 9.07 16.47 3.21
C ARG A 19 7.73 15.75 3.23
N ILE A 20 7.13 15.63 4.41
CA ILE A 20 5.86 14.96 4.61
C ILE A 20 4.82 15.92 5.18
N ALA A 21 3.61 15.94 4.65
CA ALA A 21 2.48 16.65 5.21
C ALA A 21 1.62 15.70 6.02
N ILE A 22 1.33 16.03 7.28
CA ILE A 22 0.51 15.23 8.19
C ILE A 22 -0.71 16.04 8.58
N ALA A 23 -1.90 15.54 8.26
CA ALA A 23 -3.17 16.21 8.55
C ALA A 23 -4.33 15.22 8.67
N PRO A 24 -5.37 15.58 9.44
CA PRO A 24 -5.35 16.59 10.48
C PRO A 24 -4.65 16.12 11.75
N VAL A 25 -4.05 17.02 12.49
CA VAL A 25 -3.49 16.71 13.82
C VAL A 25 -4.41 17.23 14.90
N THR A 26 -4.97 16.30 15.68
CA THR A 26 -5.90 16.56 16.79
C THR A 26 -5.40 15.87 18.06
N GLU A 27 -6.09 16.05 19.17
CA GLU A 27 -5.76 15.47 20.48
C GLU A 27 -5.65 13.92 20.48
N HIS A 28 -6.26 13.25 19.48
CA HIS A 28 -6.20 11.79 19.32
C HIS A 28 -5.02 11.31 18.46
N MET A 29 -4.10 12.21 18.08
CA MET A 29 -2.94 11.84 17.26
C MET A 29 -1.93 11.01 18.05
N ASP A 30 -1.60 9.83 17.52
CA ASP A 30 -0.43 9.07 17.95
C ASP A 30 0.81 9.56 17.21
N PHE A 31 1.70 10.22 17.93
CA PHE A 31 2.94 10.76 17.37
C PHE A 31 4.11 9.78 17.34
N SER A 32 3.96 8.57 17.88
CA SER A 32 5.08 7.63 18.03
C SER A 32 5.75 7.29 16.70
N VAL A 33 4.95 7.04 15.66
CA VAL A 33 5.46 6.72 14.31
C VAL A 33 6.18 7.91 13.69
N LEU A 34 5.66 9.13 13.91
CA LEU A 34 6.29 10.35 13.42
C LEU A 34 7.63 10.60 14.12
N SER A 35 7.67 10.45 15.44
CA SER A 35 8.92 10.56 16.23
C SER A 35 9.96 9.55 15.74
N ALA A 36 9.56 8.28 15.49
CA ALA A 36 10.44 7.25 14.95
C ALA A 36 10.96 7.59 13.53
N ALA A 37 10.09 8.14 12.66
CA ALA A 37 10.48 8.56 11.32
C ALA A 37 11.47 9.74 11.33
N MET A 38 11.28 10.69 12.24
CA MET A 38 12.23 11.79 12.46
C MET A 38 13.57 11.29 12.99
N GLU A 39 13.55 10.41 14.00
CA GLU A 39 14.74 9.82 14.58
C GLU A 39 15.56 9.00 13.58
N SER A 40 14.88 8.26 12.70
CA SER A 40 15.52 7.50 11.62
C SER A 40 16.12 8.38 10.52
N GLY A 41 15.85 9.69 10.53
CA GLY A 41 16.32 10.64 9.53
C GLY A 41 15.64 10.55 8.16
N LEU A 42 14.46 9.93 8.09
CA LEU A 42 13.72 9.71 6.85
C LEU A 42 12.91 10.94 6.39
N VAL A 43 12.46 11.80 7.35
CA VAL A 43 11.46 12.80 7.06
C VAL A 43 11.77 14.19 7.62
N PHE A 44 11.22 15.22 6.94
CA PHE A 44 11.01 16.59 7.42
C PHE A 44 9.50 16.82 7.54
N PRO A 45 8.92 16.80 8.73
CA PRO A 45 7.47 16.88 8.88
C PRO A 45 6.94 18.30 8.81
N ILE A 46 5.82 18.45 8.13
CA ILE A 46 4.93 19.60 8.12
C ILE A 46 3.63 19.13 8.77
N VAL A 47 3.36 19.62 9.97
CA VAL A 47 2.26 19.15 10.80
C VAL A 47 1.14 20.20 10.75
N ILE A 48 -0.04 19.81 10.30
CA ILE A 48 -1.18 20.71 10.08
C ILE A 48 -2.30 20.35 11.05
N GLY A 49 -2.65 21.29 11.93
CA GLY A 49 -3.66 21.06 12.96
C GLY A 49 -3.65 22.11 14.06
N ALA A 50 -4.32 21.82 15.17
CA ALA A 50 -4.39 22.71 16.32
C ALA A 50 -3.03 22.85 17.03
N LYS A 51 -2.47 24.04 17.06
CA LYS A 51 -1.16 24.33 17.66
C LYS A 51 -1.07 23.92 19.12
N GLN A 52 -2.16 24.08 19.87
CA GLN A 52 -2.25 23.65 21.28
C GLN A 52 -2.03 22.14 21.47
N VAL A 53 -2.31 21.34 20.46
CA VAL A 53 -2.07 19.88 20.46
C VAL A 53 -0.63 19.55 20.04
N ILE A 54 -0.14 20.27 19.02
CA ILE A 54 1.17 20.02 18.41
C ILE A 54 2.31 20.49 19.32
N ALA A 55 2.18 21.67 19.95
CA ALA A 55 3.26 22.29 20.71
C ALA A 55 3.77 21.44 21.88
N PRO A 56 2.94 20.79 22.71
CA PRO A 56 3.44 19.95 23.80
C PRO A 56 4.27 18.76 23.31
N TRP A 57 3.90 18.17 22.17
CA TRP A 57 4.69 17.11 21.55
C TRP A 57 5.99 17.65 20.97
N ALA A 58 5.95 18.73 20.18
CA ALA A 58 7.13 19.36 19.61
C ALA A 58 8.17 19.76 20.66
N ASN A 59 7.71 20.28 21.82
CA ASN A 59 8.58 20.62 22.95
C ASN A 59 9.26 19.39 23.54
N ARG A 60 8.60 18.23 23.61
CA ARG A 60 9.19 16.98 24.10
C ARG A 60 10.23 16.42 23.12
N GLU A 61 10.04 16.60 21.82
CA GLU A 61 11.02 16.19 20.80
C GLU A 61 12.30 17.03 20.83
N GLY A 62 12.26 18.25 21.40
CA GLY A 62 13.43 19.09 21.59
C GLY A 62 14.18 19.38 20.29
N THR A 63 15.46 19.02 20.23
CA THR A 63 16.31 19.26 19.05
C THR A 63 15.85 18.51 17.80
N ARG A 64 15.11 17.40 17.95
CA ARG A 64 14.53 16.66 16.82
C ARG A 64 13.44 17.47 16.11
N ALA A 65 12.78 18.37 16.83
CA ALA A 65 11.78 19.29 16.25
C ALA A 65 12.39 20.50 15.54
N ALA A 66 13.72 20.65 15.47
CA ALA A 66 14.39 21.80 14.85
C ALA A 66 14.01 22.01 13.37
N HIS A 67 13.52 20.97 12.70
CA HIS A 67 13.07 21.04 11.31
C HIS A 67 11.56 20.78 11.15
N LEU A 68 10.81 20.84 12.26
CA LEU A 68 9.36 20.71 12.25
C LEU A 68 8.73 22.03 11.77
N GLU A 69 7.91 21.96 10.74
CA GLU A 69 7.06 23.06 10.30
C GLU A 69 5.64 22.84 10.84
N ILE A 70 5.04 23.86 11.45
CA ILE A 70 3.68 23.80 12.00
C ILE A 70 2.81 24.78 11.25
N ILE A 71 1.72 24.28 10.69
CA ILE A 71 0.66 25.10 10.07
C ILE A 71 -0.57 25.02 10.98
N GLU A 72 -0.97 26.15 11.53
CA GLU A 72 -2.16 26.26 12.40
C GLU A 72 -3.43 26.16 11.56
N GLU A 73 -4.17 25.08 11.69
CA GLU A 73 -5.53 24.94 11.16
C GLU A 73 -6.29 23.92 12.03
N PRO A 74 -7.12 24.38 12.96
CA PRO A 74 -7.84 23.51 13.89
C PRO A 74 -9.01 22.75 13.25
N ASP A 75 -9.56 23.23 12.12
CA ASP A 75 -10.60 22.52 11.39
C ASP A 75 -10.00 21.34 10.61
N ALA A 76 -10.46 20.14 10.92
CA ALA A 76 -9.91 18.90 10.38
C ALA A 76 -10.05 18.79 8.84
N ALA A 77 -11.17 19.24 8.27
CA ALA A 77 -11.40 19.17 6.83
C ALA A 77 -10.53 20.19 6.09
N ARG A 78 -10.41 21.40 6.63
CA ARG A 78 -9.52 22.44 6.06
C ARG A 78 -8.05 22.04 6.21
N ALA A 79 -7.64 21.48 7.34
CA ALA A 79 -6.28 20.97 7.54
C ALA A 79 -5.91 19.90 6.49
N LEU A 80 -6.81 18.97 6.22
CA LEU A 80 -6.60 17.97 5.16
C LEU A 80 -6.55 18.63 3.77
N GLY A 81 -7.44 19.57 3.47
CA GLY A 81 -7.41 20.34 2.21
C GLY A 81 -6.08 21.05 2.00
N LEU A 82 -5.56 21.74 3.03
CA LEU A 82 -4.24 22.39 3.00
C LEU A 82 -3.11 21.39 2.76
N ALA A 83 -3.15 20.21 3.40
CA ALA A 83 -2.14 19.16 3.20
C ALA A 83 -2.14 18.61 1.77
N ILE A 84 -3.32 18.36 1.20
CA ILE A 84 -3.48 17.92 -0.20
C ILE A 84 -2.92 18.99 -1.15
N ASP A 85 -3.28 20.24 -0.95
CA ASP A 85 -2.79 21.37 -1.75
C ASP A 85 -1.27 21.54 -1.65
N LEU A 86 -0.72 21.38 -0.46
CA LEU A 86 0.71 21.46 -0.22
C LEU A 86 1.46 20.38 -1.02
N VAL A 87 0.96 19.14 -1.02
CA VAL A 87 1.53 18.05 -1.78
C VAL A 87 1.41 18.30 -3.29
N LYS A 88 0.24 18.72 -3.77
CA LYS A 88 0.01 19.06 -5.20
C LYS A 88 0.94 20.16 -5.71
N LYS A 89 1.29 21.13 -4.87
CA LYS A 89 2.18 22.26 -5.20
C LYS A 89 3.66 21.93 -4.99
N GLY A 90 4.01 20.71 -4.60
CA GLY A 90 5.39 20.28 -4.37
C GLY A 90 6.00 20.79 -3.06
N GLY A 91 5.18 21.33 -2.15
CA GLY A 91 5.62 21.76 -0.81
C GLY A 91 5.90 20.58 0.13
N ALA A 92 5.28 19.42 -0.14
CA ALA A 92 5.60 18.13 0.48
C ALA A 92 5.57 17.02 -0.58
N GLU A 93 6.26 15.92 -0.32
CA GLU A 93 6.38 14.79 -1.25
C GLU A 93 5.43 13.65 -0.89
N ILE A 94 5.02 13.55 0.38
CA ILE A 94 4.19 12.47 0.93
C ILE A 94 3.07 13.09 1.77
N LEU A 95 1.85 12.56 1.63
CA LEU A 95 0.73 12.86 2.51
C LEU A 95 0.56 11.73 3.53
N ILE A 96 0.42 12.06 4.81
CA ILE A 96 0.17 11.09 5.89
C ILE A 96 -1.15 11.41 6.55
N ARG A 97 -2.01 10.41 6.70
CA ARG A 97 -3.23 10.54 7.48
C ARG A 97 -2.91 10.72 8.97
N GLY A 98 -3.37 11.81 9.52
CA GLY A 98 -3.35 12.08 10.95
C GLY A 98 -4.53 11.45 11.70
N ALA A 99 -5.10 12.16 12.64
CA ALA A 99 -6.21 11.71 13.47
C ALA A 99 -7.58 11.98 12.80
N MET A 100 -7.87 11.28 11.73
CA MET A 100 -9.15 11.34 11.01
C MET A 100 -9.62 9.93 10.65
N ASP A 101 -10.94 9.74 10.58
CA ASP A 101 -11.53 8.50 10.07
C ASP A 101 -10.98 8.16 8.67
N PRO A 102 -10.55 6.91 8.43
CA PRO A 102 -9.96 6.53 7.14
C PRO A 102 -10.87 6.76 5.94
N LYS A 103 -12.19 6.58 6.09
CA LYS A 103 -13.16 6.77 5.01
C LYS A 103 -13.28 8.24 4.63
N LEU A 104 -13.32 9.16 5.62
CA LEU A 104 -13.35 10.60 5.37
C LEU A 104 -12.06 11.07 4.71
N PHE A 105 -10.91 10.60 5.19
CA PHE A 105 -9.62 10.89 4.60
C PHE A 105 -9.54 10.41 3.14
N LEU A 106 -9.88 9.15 2.89
CA LEU A 106 -9.88 8.58 1.54
C LEU A 106 -10.86 9.32 0.61
N GLY A 107 -12.04 9.72 1.10
CA GLY A 107 -12.99 10.50 0.33
C GLY A 107 -12.40 11.80 -0.22
N ALA A 108 -11.59 12.50 0.58
CA ALA A 108 -10.92 13.72 0.13
C ALA A 108 -9.70 13.45 -0.75
N VAL A 109 -8.88 12.44 -0.40
CA VAL A 109 -7.67 12.09 -1.16
C VAL A 109 -8.01 11.53 -2.54
N LEU A 110 -9.08 10.75 -2.67
CA LEU A 110 -9.51 10.11 -3.91
C LEU A 110 -10.55 10.94 -4.69
N ASP A 111 -10.81 12.18 -4.27
CA ASP A 111 -11.62 13.12 -5.07
C ASP A 111 -10.94 13.38 -6.41
N LYS A 112 -11.73 13.29 -7.50
CA LYS A 112 -11.21 13.38 -8.88
C LYS A 112 -10.72 14.78 -9.26
N GLU A 113 -11.28 15.80 -8.66
CA GLU A 113 -10.96 17.21 -9.00
C GLU A 113 -9.95 17.81 -8.02
N LYS A 114 -10.19 17.62 -6.73
CA LYS A 114 -9.44 18.27 -5.64
C LYS A 114 -8.42 17.35 -4.99
N GLY A 115 -8.61 16.04 -5.07
CA GLY A 115 -7.75 15.05 -4.42
C GLY A 115 -6.46 14.74 -5.18
N LEU A 116 -5.92 13.57 -4.90
CA LEU A 116 -4.68 13.05 -5.46
C LEU A 116 -4.91 11.84 -6.39
N LEU A 117 -6.17 11.46 -6.67
CA LEU A 117 -6.45 10.33 -7.56
C LEU A 117 -5.91 10.64 -8.96
N LYS A 118 -5.07 9.72 -9.49
CA LYS A 118 -4.46 9.84 -10.82
C LYS A 118 -4.96 8.78 -11.78
N GLU A 119 -5.04 7.55 -11.31
CA GLU A 119 -5.51 6.42 -12.12
C GLU A 119 -7.04 6.29 -12.06
N ARG A 120 -7.60 5.35 -12.82
CA ARG A 120 -9.05 5.08 -12.82
C ARG A 120 -9.58 4.77 -11.43
N VAL A 121 -8.83 3.96 -10.67
CA VAL A 121 -9.05 3.64 -9.26
C VAL A 121 -7.74 3.59 -8.49
N ALA A 122 -7.80 3.95 -7.23
CA ALA A 122 -6.73 3.61 -6.29
C ALA A 122 -6.92 2.19 -5.77
N SER A 123 -5.84 1.58 -5.29
CA SER A 123 -5.87 0.26 -4.65
C SER A 123 -4.88 0.19 -3.50
N LEU A 124 -5.22 -0.54 -2.45
CA LEU A 124 -4.31 -0.78 -1.34
C LEU A 124 -3.54 -2.08 -1.57
N VAL A 125 -2.22 -1.98 -1.56
CA VAL A 125 -1.35 -3.14 -1.60
C VAL A 125 -0.82 -3.41 -0.20
N SER A 126 -1.18 -4.57 0.37
CA SER A 126 -0.55 -5.09 1.57
C SER A 126 0.76 -5.78 1.21
N VAL A 127 1.85 -5.31 1.81
CA VAL A 127 3.21 -5.83 1.65
C VAL A 127 3.52 -6.65 2.89
N PHE A 128 3.85 -7.91 2.73
CA PHE A 128 4.18 -8.83 3.80
C PHE A 128 5.67 -9.18 3.79
N ASP A 129 6.24 -9.38 4.98
CA ASP A 129 7.58 -9.93 5.20
C ASP A 129 7.46 -11.31 5.87
N PRO A 130 7.11 -12.39 5.11
CA PRO A 130 6.78 -13.68 5.71
C PRO A 130 8.01 -14.35 6.30
N PRO A 131 7.96 -14.86 7.55
CA PRO A 131 9.08 -15.57 8.16
C PRO A 131 9.53 -16.79 7.32
N GLY A 132 10.83 -16.88 7.07
CA GLY A 132 11.42 -17.99 6.31
C GLY A 132 11.24 -17.92 4.79
N VAL A 133 10.70 -16.82 4.27
CA VAL A 133 10.62 -16.55 2.83
C VAL A 133 11.55 -15.38 2.51
N GLU A 134 12.51 -15.60 1.63
CA GLU A 134 13.54 -14.58 1.28
C GLU A 134 13.04 -13.56 0.24
N ARG A 135 11.79 -13.14 0.37
CA ARG A 135 11.18 -12.09 -0.46
C ARG A 135 9.93 -11.53 0.21
N VAL A 136 9.67 -10.25 0.03
CA VAL A 136 8.38 -9.68 0.39
C VAL A 136 7.29 -10.19 -0.55
N THR A 137 6.07 -10.30 -0.05
CA THR A 137 4.91 -10.79 -0.79
C THR A 137 3.85 -9.70 -0.83
N LEU A 138 3.17 -9.52 -1.96
CA LEU A 138 2.19 -8.47 -2.18
C LEU A 138 0.78 -9.07 -2.32
N VAL A 139 -0.20 -8.45 -1.68
CA VAL A 139 -1.64 -8.81 -1.82
C VAL A 139 -2.43 -7.55 -2.17
N THR A 140 -3.31 -7.61 -3.17
CA THR A 140 -4.13 -6.46 -3.63
C THR A 140 -5.46 -6.91 -4.24
N ASP A 141 -6.54 -6.16 -4.12
CA ASP A 141 -6.77 -4.98 -3.31
C ASP A 141 -7.29 -5.41 -1.93
N THR A 142 -6.69 -4.89 -0.88
CA THR A 142 -7.04 -5.34 0.47
C THR A 142 -7.97 -4.39 1.22
N TYR A 143 -8.35 -3.21 0.63
CA TYR A 143 -9.12 -2.24 1.42
C TYR A 143 -10.01 -1.27 0.63
N ILE A 144 -9.74 -0.97 -0.64
CA ILE A 144 -10.35 0.18 -1.34
C ILE A 144 -11.58 -0.23 -2.16
N ASN A 145 -11.46 -1.23 -3.04
CA ASN A 145 -12.48 -1.55 -4.02
C ASN A 145 -13.27 -2.79 -3.61
N SER A 146 -14.53 -2.60 -3.19
CA SER A 146 -15.37 -3.69 -2.66
C SER A 146 -15.57 -4.82 -3.66
N PHE A 147 -16.09 -4.52 -4.86
CA PHE A 147 -16.33 -5.48 -5.93
C PHE A 147 -15.87 -4.88 -7.25
N PRO A 148 -14.55 -4.86 -7.51
CA PRO A 148 -14.01 -4.22 -8.70
C PRO A 148 -14.45 -4.97 -9.96
N SER A 149 -14.89 -4.21 -10.97
CA SER A 149 -15.13 -4.70 -12.33
C SER A 149 -13.81 -5.15 -12.97
N ILE A 150 -13.90 -5.91 -14.07
CA ILE A 150 -12.70 -6.33 -14.81
C ILE A 150 -11.84 -5.14 -15.24
N VAL A 151 -12.43 -4.02 -15.63
CA VAL A 151 -11.68 -2.81 -16.01
C VAL A 151 -10.95 -2.19 -14.83
N GLU A 152 -11.55 -2.20 -13.64
CA GLU A 152 -10.90 -1.75 -12.42
C GLU A 152 -9.80 -2.73 -11.98
N LYS A 153 -10.02 -4.06 -12.12
CA LYS A 153 -9.00 -5.08 -11.86
C LYS A 153 -7.77 -4.92 -12.76
N VAL A 154 -7.93 -4.50 -14.00
CA VAL A 154 -6.80 -4.13 -14.87
C VAL A 154 -5.98 -3.02 -14.23
N THR A 155 -6.62 -1.92 -13.80
CA THR A 155 -5.92 -0.81 -13.14
C THR A 155 -5.28 -1.24 -11.81
N ILE A 156 -5.97 -2.05 -11.00
CA ILE A 156 -5.43 -2.60 -9.74
C ILE A 156 -4.17 -3.46 -10.03
N THR A 157 -4.21 -4.25 -11.09
CA THR A 157 -3.05 -5.06 -11.54
C THR A 157 -1.88 -4.16 -11.95
N GLU A 158 -2.12 -3.11 -12.74
CA GLU A 158 -1.09 -2.13 -13.11
C GLU A 158 -0.51 -1.41 -11.90
N ASN A 159 -1.34 -1.04 -10.94
CA ASN A 159 -0.94 -0.40 -9.69
C ASN A 159 0.06 -1.28 -8.89
N VAL A 160 -0.27 -2.57 -8.69
CA VAL A 160 0.61 -3.46 -7.92
C VAL A 160 1.89 -3.82 -8.69
N ILE A 161 1.84 -3.93 -10.02
CA ILE A 161 3.05 -4.11 -10.85
C ILE A 161 3.99 -2.92 -10.69
N ARG A 162 3.45 -1.70 -10.65
CA ARG A 162 4.23 -0.48 -10.43
C ARG A 162 4.96 -0.49 -9.09
N LEU A 163 4.26 -0.89 -8.01
CA LEU A 163 4.90 -1.08 -6.70
C LEU A 163 5.94 -2.19 -6.71
N ALA A 164 5.63 -3.34 -7.31
CA ALA A 164 6.56 -4.46 -7.41
C ALA A 164 7.87 -4.06 -8.10
N ARG A 165 7.81 -3.28 -9.18
CA ARG A 165 9.00 -2.75 -9.85
C ARG A 165 9.82 -1.81 -8.96
N VAL A 166 9.17 -0.96 -8.14
CA VAL A 166 9.86 -0.13 -7.14
C VAL A 166 10.56 -0.99 -6.10
N LEU A 167 9.98 -2.13 -5.74
CA LEU A 167 10.56 -3.12 -4.84
C LEU A 167 11.59 -4.05 -5.52
N GLY A 168 11.90 -3.81 -6.81
CA GLY A 168 12.93 -4.51 -7.56
C GLY A 168 12.51 -5.86 -8.13
N PHE A 169 11.22 -6.09 -8.33
CA PHE A 169 10.73 -7.24 -9.10
C PHE A 169 10.74 -6.88 -10.58
N ASP A 170 11.66 -7.42 -11.36
CA ASP A 170 11.78 -7.12 -12.78
C ASP A 170 10.63 -7.78 -13.58
N SER A 171 10.37 -9.06 -13.34
CA SER A 171 9.30 -9.86 -13.97
C SER A 171 8.43 -10.52 -12.88
N PRO A 172 7.54 -9.76 -12.20
CA PRO A 172 6.77 -10.29 -11.09
C PRO A 172 5.79 -11.38 -11.53
N LYS A 173 5.64 -12.41 -10.68
CA LYS A 173 4.68 -13.50 -10.85
C LYS A 173 3.41 -13.20 -10.07
N ILE A 174 2.29 -13.12 -10.77
CA ILE A 174 0.99 -12.72 -10.24
C ILE A 174 0.03 -13.91 -10.27
N ALA A 175 -0.47 -14.31 -9.12
CA ALA A 175 -1.56 -15.27 -8.99
C ALA A 175 -2.90 -14.52 -8.93
N ALA A 176 -3.73 -14.65 -9.94
CA ALA A 176 -5.10 -14.16 -9.89
C ALA A 176 -5.99 -15.18 -9.16
N LEU A 177 -6.32 -14.83 -7.91
CA LEU A 177 -6.98 -15.73 -6.98
C LEU A 177 -8.47 -15.89 -7.26
N SER A 178 -8.94 -17.11 -7.08
CA SER A 178 -10.35 -17.48 -7.08
C SER A 178 -10.60 -18.63 -6.09
N ALA A 179 -11.86 -19.08 -5.99
CA ALA A 179 -12.23 -20.20 -5.15
C ALA A 179 -11.83 -21.57 -5.74
N ILE A 180 -11.64 -21.65 -7.06
CA ILE A 180 -11.28 -22.85 -7.81
C ILE A 180 -10.35 -22.50 -8.97
N GLU A 181 -9.68 -23.54 -9.52
CA GLU A 181 -8.69 -23.40 -10.61
C GLU A 181 -9.30 -23.51 -12.01
N GLN A 182 -10.58 -23.83 -12.10
CA GLN A 182 -11.29 -23.96 -13.37
C GLN A 182 -12.14 -22.74 -13.66
N VAL A 183 -12.22 -22.36 -14.94
CA VAL A 183 -13.12 -21.28 -15.37
C VAL A 183 -14.56 -21.76 -15.25
N ASN A 184 -15.32 -21.10 -14.38
CA ASN A 184 -16.73 -21.41 -14.13
C ASN A 184 -17.57 -20.14 -14.16
N PRO A 185 -18.52 -19.98 -15.12
CA PRO A 185 -19.37 -18.80 -15.20
C PRO A 185 -20.20 -18.51 -13.95
N ALA A 186 -20.47 -19.50 -13.11
CA ALA A 186 -21.17 -19.31 -11.83
C ALA A 186 -20.28 -18.64 -10.75
N ILE A 187 -18.96 -18.55 -10.97
CA ILE A 187 -17.99 -17.91 -10.08
C ILE A 187 -17.28 -16.81 -10.88
N PRO A 188 -17.78 -15.56 -10.86
CA PRO A 188 -17.28 -14.46 -11.70
C PRO A 188 -15.78 -14.21 -11.58
N SER A 189 -15.19 -14.42 -10.40
CA SER A 189 -13.74 -14.25 -10.20
C SER A 189 -12.88 -15.16 -11.08
N THR A 190 -13.40 -16.33 -11.48
CA THR A 190 -12.69 -17.24 -12.39
C THR A 190 -12.63 -16.68 -13.81
N LEU A 191 -13.68 -15.98 -14.26
CA LEU A 191 -13.72 -15.31 -15.55
C LEU A 191 -12.73 -14.14 -15.58
N ASP A 192 -12.77 -13.29 -14.56
CA ASP A 192 -11.84 -12.16 -14.46
C ASP A 192 -10.38 -12.62 -14.44
N ALA A 193 -10.06 -13.65 -13.66
CA ALA A 193 -8.73 -14.22 -13.61
C ALA A 193 -8.25 -14.77 -14.97
N ALA A 194 -9.11 -15.47 -15.69
CA ALA A 194 -8.82 -15.96 -17.03
C ALA A 194 -8.60 -14.82 -18.05
N ILE A 195 -9.41 -13.76 -17.97
CA ILE A 195 -9.25 -12.57 -18.83
C ILE A 195 -7.89 -11.91 -18.54
N LEU A 196 -7.56 -11.65 -17.28
CA LEU A 196 -6.29 -11.03 -16.89
C LEU A 196 -5.08 -11.88 -17.27
N SER A 197 -5.19 -13.21 -17.11
CA SER A 197 -4.15 -14.15 -17.55
C SER A 197 -3.91 -14.04 -19.06
N LYS A 198 -4.99 -13.98 -19.86
CA LYS A 198 -4.87 -13.82 -21.30
C LYS A 198 -4.31 -12.45 -21.71
N MET A 199 -4.67 -11.38 -20.99
CA MET A 199 -4.11 -10.05 -21.22
C MET A 199 -2.59 -10.05 -20.96
N ALA A 200 -2.13 -10.70 -19.88
CA ALA A 200 -0.71 -10.84 -19.57
C ALA A 200 0.04 -11.64 -20.65
N GLU A 201 -0.50 -12.79 -21.08
CA GLU A 201 0.05 -13.59 -22.18
C GLU A 201 0.22 -12.76 -23.46
N ARG A 202 -0.65 -11.79 -23.71
CA ARG A 202 -0.59 -10.85 -24.83
C ARG A 202 0.31 -9.64 -24.59
N GLY A 203 1.02 -9.59 -23.45
CA GLY A 203 1.97 -8.53 -23.13
C GLY A 203 1.33 -7.21 -22.70
N GLN A 204 0.04 -7.16 -22.37
CA GLN A 204 -0.67 -5.91 -22.03
C GLN A 204 -0.19 -5.30 -20.71
N PHE A 205 0.43 -6.08 -19.83
CA PHE A 205 1.02 -5.61 -18.58
C PHE A 205 2.55 -5.48 -18.64
N GLY A 206 3.15 -5.65 -19.81
CA GLY A 206 4.60 -5.70 -19.99
C GLY A 206 5.21 -7.02 -19.50
N ASP A 207 6.44 -6.96 -19.00
CA ASP A 207 7.16 -8.16 -18.53
C ASP A 207 6.65 -8.61 -17.16
N VAL A 208 5.61 -9.43 -17.17
CA VAL A 208 5.00 -10.09 -15.99
C VAL A 208 4.48 -11.48 -16.39
N THR A 209 4.44 -12.38 -15.43
CA THR A 209 3.70 -13.65 -15.58
C THR A 209 2.47 -13.56 -14.69
N LEU A 210 1.28 -13.49 -15.28
CA LEU A 210 0.01 -13.51 -14.54
C LEU A 210 -0.80 -14.73 -14.98
N GLU A 211 -1.14 -15.57 -14.01
CA GLU A 211 -1.92 -16.77 -14.25
C GLU A 211 -3.07 -16.90 -13.25
N GLY A 212 -4.17 -17.47 -13.71
CA GLY A 212 -5.39 -17.74 -12.96
C GLY A 212 -6.50 -18.23 -13.88
N PRO A 213 -7.61 -18.73 -13.28
CA PRO A 213 -7.88 -18.74 -11.84
C PRO A 213 -6.99 -19.72 -11.06
N LEU A 214 -6.56 -19.33 -9.88
CA LEU A 214 -5.86 -20.20 -8.93
C LEU A 214 -6.53 -20.08 -7.56
N ASP A 215 -6.72 -21.19 -6.87
CA ASP A 215 -7.02 -21.13 -5.45
C ASP A 215 -5.74 -20.91 -4.62
N ILE A 216 -5.89 -20.55 -3.36
CA ILE A 216 -4.76 -20.13 -2.54
C ILE A 216 -3.73 -21.26 -2.32
N ASP A 217 -4.14 -22.52 -2.18
CA ASP A 217 -3.21 -23.61 -1.95
C ASP A 217 -2.35 -23.90 -3.19
N CYS A 218 -2.93 -23.80 -4.39
CA CYS A 218 -2.19 -23.88 -5.64
C CYS A 218 -1.25 -22.69 -5.84
N ALA A 219 -1.70 -21.49 -5.50
CA ALA A 219 -0.90 -20.28 -5.64
C ALA A 219 0.36 -20.31 -4.74
N VAL A 220 0.25 -20.82 -3.50
CA VAL A 220 1.35 -20.81 -2.51
C VAL A 220 2.16 -22.12 -2.48
N SER A 221 1.67 -23.20 -3.08
CA SER A 221 2.30 -24.52 -2.97
C SER A 221 2.32 -25.30 -4.29
N ARG A 222 3.51 -25.44 -4.87
CA ARG A 222 3.69 -26.29 -6.06
C ARG A 222 3.22 -27.74 -5.82
N ARG A 223 3.39 -28.27 -4.59
CA ARG A 223 2.93 -29.61 -4.23
C ARG A 223 1.40 -29.73 -4.28
N ALA A 224 0.68 -28.69 -3.82
CA ALA A 224 -0.79 -28.65 -3.90
C ALA A 224 -1.24 -28.61 -5.35
N ALA A 225 -0.65 -27.71 -6.16
CA ALA A 225 -0.94 -27.60 -7.59
C ALA A 225 -0.72 -28.93 -8.33
N THR A 226 0.40 -29.61 -8.09
CA THR A 226 0.68 -30.94 -8.70
C THR A 226 -0.38 -31.97 -8.34
N ARG A 227 -0.84 -32.02 -7.08
CA ARG A 227 -1.91 -32.95 -6.66
C ARG A 227 -3.24 -32.68 -7.35
N LYS A 228 -3.52 -31.43 -7.70
CA LYS A 228 -4.73 -30.99 -8.41
C LYS A 228 -4.58 -31.00 -9.94
N GLY A 229 -3.40 -31.37 -10.46
CA GLY A 229 -3.12 -31.39 -11.89
C GLY A 229 -3.01 -29.98 -12.49
N VAL A 230 -2.75 -28.95 -11.67
CA VAL A 230 -2.59 -27.57 -12.13
C VAL A 230 -1.14 -27.32 -12.54
N HIS A 231 -0.94 -26.98 -13.81
CA HIS A 231 0.37 -26.65 -14.38
C HIS A 231 0.44 -25.14 -14.65
N SER A 232 1.24 -24.43 -13.86
CA SER A 232 1.37 -22.98 -13.97
C SER A 232 2.78 -22.55 -13.56
N ALA A 233 3.32 -21.55 -14.21
CA ALA A 233 4.61 -20.94 -13.89
C ALA A 233 4.57 -20.13 -12.57
N VAL A 234 3.37 -19.82 -12.06
CA VAL A 234 3.15 -19.01 -10.86
C VAL A 234 3.00 -19.86 -9.60
N THR A 235 2.54 -21.11 -9.72
CA THR A 235 2.26 -21.99 -8.56
C THR A 235 3.47 -22.16 -7.63
N GLY A 236 3.29 -21.84 -6.35
CA GLY A 236 4.34 -21.90 -5.32
C GLY A 236 5.46 -20.85 -5.50
N GLN A 237 5.30 -19.91 -6.42
CA GLN A 237 6.28 -18.87 -6.74
C GLN A 237 5.66 -17.47 -6.91
N GLY A 238 4.39 -17.29 -6.52
CA GLY A 238 3.71 -16.01 -6.62
C GLY A 238 4.40 -14.94 -5.79
N ASP A 239 4.68 -13.80 -6.41
CA ASP A 239 5.18 -12.59 -5.75
C ASP A 239 4.00 -11.70 -5.35
N ILE A 240 2.92 -11.75 -6.16
CA ILE A 240 1.71 -10.95 -6.02
C ILE A 240 0.49 -11.87 -6.03
N TYR A 241 -0.40 -11.66 -5.07
CA TYR A 241 -1.71 -12.30 -5.00
C TYR A 241 -2.79 -11.26 -5.28
N LEU A 242 -3.40 -11.34 -6.45
CA LEU A 242 -4.53 -10.49 -6.85
C LEU A 242 -5.83 -11.17 -6.37
N VAL A 243 -6.48 -10.58 -5.39
CA VAL A 243 -7.71 -11.12 -4.79
C VAL A 243 -8.95 -10.76 -5.59
N PRO A 244 -10.04 -11.57 -5.52
CA PRO A 244 -11.25 -11.33 -6.30
C PRO A 244 -12.03 -10.07 -5.87
N ASN A 245 -12.00 -9.74 -4.58
CA ASN A 245 -12.72 -8.62 -3.98
C ASN A 245 -12.10 -8.23 -2.64
N VAL A 246 -12.54 -7.11 -2.06
CA VAL A 246 -11.99 -6.59 -0.79
C VAL A 246 -12.21 -7.54 0.39
N GLU A 247 -13.29 -8.30 0.43
CA GLU A 247 -13.57 -9.22 1.53
C GLU A 247 -12.50 -10.31 1.61
N ALA A 248 -12.18 -10.93 0.46
CA ALA A 248 -11.12 -11.92 0.37
C ALA A 248 -9.75 -11.31 0.72
N GLY A 249 -9.47 -10.10 0.23
CA GLY A 249 -8.20 -9.40 0.48
C GLY A 249 -8.02 -9.01 1.93
N PHE A 250 -9.05 -8.45 2.54
CA PHE A 250 -9.02 -8.00 3.92
C PHE A 250 -8.88 -9.19 4.89
N LEU A 251 -9.70 -10.24 4.70
CA LEU A 251 -9.60 -11.47 5.50
C LEU A 251 -8.23 -12.13 5.36
N MET A 252 -7.68 -12.20 4.15
CA MET A 252 -6.33 -12.76 3.93
C MET A 252 -5.27 -11.94 4.65
N ALA A 253 -5.36 -10.61 4.60
CA ALA A 253 -4.43 -9.71 5.28
C ALA A 253 -4.50 -9.87 6.81
N GLU A 254 -5.70 -9.83 7.39
CA GLU A 254 -5.87 -9.98 8.84
C GLU A 254 -5.46 -11.38 9.35
N LEU A 255 -5.83 -12.45 8.64
CA LEU A 255 -5.40 -13.81 8.98
C LEU A 255 -3.87 -13.92 8.99
N SER A 256 -3.21 -13.34 7.99
CA SER A 256 -1.74 -13.35 7.91
C SER A 256 -1.10 -12.60 9.09
N VAL A 257 -1.66 -11.46 9.50
CA VAL A 257 -1.15 -10.65 10.63
C VAL A 257 -1.49 -11.30 11.97
N PHE A 258 -2.77 -11.54 12.24
CA PHE A 258 -3.23 -11.89 13.59
C PHE A 258 -3.01 -13.37 13.92
N ILE A 259 -3.15 -14.27 12.95
CA ILE A 259 -2.93 -15.71 13.13
C ILE A 259 -1.53 -16.09 12.67
N GLY A 260 -1.13 -15.69 11.45
CA GLY A 260 0.18 -16.01 10.88
C GLY A 260 1.35 -15.23 11.48
N LYS A 261 1.09 -14.20 12.29
CA LYS A 261 2.11 -13.31 12.91
C LYS A 261 3.08 -12.73 11.87
N THR A 262 2.61 -12.54 10.66
CA THR A 262 3.42 -12.03 9.56
C THR A 262 3.48 -10.50 9.62
N PRO A 263 4.66 -9.89 9.63
CA PRO A 263 4.80 -8.44 9.51
C PRO A 263 4.14 -7.92 8.23
N MET A 264 3.39 -6.83 8.34
CA MET A 264 2.66 -6.23 7.23
C MET A 264 2.75 -4.71 7.26
N ALA A 265 2.95 -4.10 6.09
CA ALA A 265 2.81 -2.67 5.84
C ALA A 265 1.96 -2.46 4.59
N CYS A 266 1.39 -1.27 4.41
CA CYS A 266 0.52 -0.97 3.28
C CYS A 266 1.06 0.16 2.41
N ALA A 267 0.75 0.11 1.11
CA ALA A 267 1.00 1.18 0.16
C ALA A 267 -0.26 1.48 -0.64
N LEU A 268 -0.71 2.74 -0.64
CA LEU A 268 -1.80 3.21 -1.49
C LEU A 268 -1.23 3.54 -2.87
N MET A 269 -1.76 2.87 -3.89
CA MET A 269 -1.37 3.04 -5.28
C MET A 269 -2.50 3.67 -6.09
N GLY A 270 -2.16 4.30 -7.23
CA GLY A 270 -3.14 4.96 -8.10
C GLY A 270 -3.35 6.44 -7.80
N THR A 271 -2.60 7.00 -6.87
CA THR A 271 -2.55 8.44 -6.56
C THR A 271 -1.37 9.12 -7.25
N SER A 272 -1.38 10.43 -7.40
CA SER A 272 -0.29 11.22 -8.00
C SER A 272 0.92 11.40 -7.08
N HIS A 273 0.76 11.16 -5.79
CA HIS A 273 1.81 11.27 -4.76
C HIS A 273 1.63 10.15 -3.74
N PRO A 274 2.70 9.72 -3.04
CA PRO A 274 2.59 8.73 -1.98
C PRO A 274 1.65 9.19 -0.86
N VAL A 275 0.79 8.29 -0.42
CA VAL A 275 -0.15 8.52 0.68
C VAL A 275 -0.04 7.38 1.69
N VAL A 276 0.21 7.72 2.95
CA VAL A 276 0.25 6.77 4.07
C VAL A 276 -1.08 6.84 4.82
N LEU A 277 -1.80 5.73 4.85
CA LEU A 277 -3.13 5.66 5.47
C LEU A 277 -3.09 5.41 6.97
N ASN A 278 -2.01 4.84 7.49
CA ASN A 278 -1.86 4.53 8.92
C ASN A 278 -3.11 3.79 9.45
N LEU A 279 -3.46 2.68 8.81
CA LEU A 279 -4.69 1.94 9.11
C LEU A 279 -4.58 1.17 10.43
N PRO A 280 -5.68 1.03 11.20
CA PRO A 280 -5.65 0.40 12.52
C PRO A 280 -5.19 -1.07 12.53
N PHE A 281 -5.44 -1.81 11.43
CA PHE A 281 -5.06 -3.22 11.32
C PHE A 281 -3.58 -3.44 10.95
N VAL A 282 -2.85 -2.38 10.59
CA VAL A 282 -1.39 -2.47 10.41
C VAL A 282 -0.73 -2.50 11.79
N PRO A 283 0.10 -3.52 12.09
CA PRO A 283 0.81 -3.61 13.35
C PRO A 283 1.61 -2.34 13.65
N ALA A 284 1.59 -1.86 14.90
CA ALA A 284 2.22 -0.59 15.29
C ALA A 284 3.71 -0.56 14.94
N GLU A 285 4.40 -1.69 15.13
CA GLU A 285 5.82 -1.89 14.82
C GLU A 285 6.15 -1.81 13.32
N ASN A 286 5.15 -1.98 12.44
CA ASN A 286 5.32 -1.94 10.99
C ASN A 286 4.87 -0.61 10.36
N ARG A 287 4.24 0.31 11.10
CA ARG A 287 3.77 1.59 10.57
C ARG A 287 4.91 2.47 10.03
N LEU A 288 6.10 2.37 10.59
CA LEU A 288 7.27 3.05 10.04
C LEU A 288 7.60 2.54 8.64
N THR A 289 7.40 1.26 8.36
CA THR A 289 7.62 0.68 7.02
C THR A 289 6.66 1.24 5.97
N GLU A 290 5.45 1.68 6.34
CA GLU A 290 4.56 2.40 5.42
C GLU A 290 5.19 3.74 4.95
N ILE A 291 5.85 4.46 5.86
CA ILE A 291 6.59 5.68 5.52
C ILE A 291 7.82 5.34 4.66
N GLU A 292 8.53 4.27 4.98
CA GLU A 292 9.67 3.78 4.20
C GLU A 292 9.25 3.43 2.74
N LEU A 293 8.12 2.74 2.57
CA LEU A 293 7.52 2.47 1.26
C LEU A 293 7.14 3.76 0.52
N ALA A 294 6.52 4.71 1.22
CA ALA A 294 6.17 6.01 0.64
C ALA A 294 7.42 6.79 0.16
N VAL A 295 8.52 6.74 0.91
CA VAL A 295 9.81 7.33 0.51
C VAL A 295 10.33 6.68 -0.78
N LEU A 296 10.25 5.35 -0.92
CA LEU A 296 10.67 4.63 -2.13
C LEU A 296 9.81 5.00 -3.34
N LEU A 297 8.55 5.31 -3.13
CA LEU A 297 7.59 5.68 -4.17
C LEU A 297 7.77 7.13 -4.64
N CYS A 298 8.44 8.02 -3.90
CA CYS A 298 8.66 9.41 -4.33
C CYS A 298 9.33 9.48 -5.69
N GLY A 299 8.72 10.24 -6.62
CA GLY A 299 9.20 10.41 -8.00
C GLY A 299 8.96 9.20 -8.92
N ARG A 300 8.09 8.26 -8.53
CA ARG A 300 7.75 7.05 -9.28
C ARG A 300 6.28 6.99 -9.76
N PHE A 301 5.52 8.08 -9.62
CA PHE A 301 4.10 8.18 -10.00
C PHE A 301 3.90 8.75 -11.40
#